data_17337ec78a16ffd8a9df7b7faf8ac905
#
_entry.id   17337ec78a16ffd8a9df7b7faf8ac905
#
_cell.length_a   1.000
_cell.length_b   1.000
_cell.length_c   1.000
_cell.angle_alpha   90.00
_cell.angle_beta   90.00
_cell.angle_gamma   90.00
#
_symmetry.space_group_name_H-M   'P 1'
#
loop_
_entity.id
_entity.type
_entity.pdbx_description
1 polymer ?
#
loop_
_entity_poly.entity_id
_entity_poly.type
_entity_poly.pdbx_seq_one_letter_code
_entity_poly.pdbx_strand_id
1 'polypeptide(L)'
;MKKVFIIFSLISFSLGSTINIPNDFPTIQLGIDAANNGDTVIVAQGIYYENITIDKEIFLSSYAIFDNLENGWINNENIQSTIIHAVSDTLNPSFGSCLVVRDGNIAPTILGFTFMGGIGTVMIENDNCAIPINRPERSGGAILIFKAYPTINFNRFINNGISNENERGRKVSKAGGAIAHYDDAEVEFDEDRNRLININHSIRDIPEQLNIQNNYFENNTSSDGKNFYSRGYEGSIDVSHSIFDDIDCESNSVNNFVLKSRDDYAEFIQNEITGNCIDGNALYVSVDGDNNNSGSEDYPVKTIGHAFSLVKDDTTITTT
;
A
#
# COMPACT_ATOMS: atom_id res chain seq x y z
N MET A 1 -30.22 58.29 8.87
CA MET A 1 -30.38 57.08 8.08
C MET A 1 -29.03 56.37 8.01
N LYS A 2 -28.86 55.27 8.75
CA LYS A 2 -27.64 54.46 8.73
C LYS A 2 -27.76 53.47 7.56
N LYS A 3 -26.85 53.58 6.57
CA LYS A 3 -26.76 52.61 5.48
C LYS A 3 -26.08 51.35 6.01
N VAL A 4 -26.82 50.25 6.07
CA VAL A 4 -26.29 48.92 6.35
C VAL A 4 -25.72 48.36 5.03
N PHE A 5 -24.41 48.18 4.94
CA PHE A 5 -23.76 47.45 3.86
C PHE A 5 -23.81 45.97 4.22
N ILE A 6 -24.64 45.20 3.52
CA ILE A 6 -24.62 43.74 3.57
C ILE A 6 -23.51 43.27 2.62
N ILE A 7 -22.41 42.79 3.18
CA ILE A 7 -21.36 42.11 2.44
C ILE A 7 -21.86 40.69 2.17
N PHE A 8 -22.29 40.42 0.95
CA PHE A 8 -22.48 39.04 0.49
C PHE A 8 -21.11 38.42 0.31
N SER A 9 -20.69 37.59 1.27
CA SER A 9 -19.58 36.64 1.07
C SER A 9 -20.05 35.61 0.05
N LEU A 10 -19.56 35.69 -1.17
CA LEU A 10 -19.68 34.65 -2.16
C LEU A 10 -18.80 33.48 -1.69
N ILE A 11 -19.42 32.52 -1.03
CA ILE A 11 -18.80 31.21 -0.81
C ILE A 11 -18.78 30.53 -2.19
N SER A 12 -17.65 30.61 -2.88
CA SER A 12 -17.40 29.81 -4.09
C SER A 12 -17.27 28.38 -3.66
N PHE A 13 -18.29 27.56 -3.85
CA PHE A 13 -18.12 26.12 -3.90
C PHE A 13 -17.30 25.84 -5.17
N SER A 14 -16.01 25.65 -5.01
CA SER A 14 -15.18 25.07 -6.07
C SER A 14 -15.62 23.61 -6.22
N LEU A 15 -16.36 23.31 -7.27
CA LEU A 15 -16.49 21.94 -7.74
C LEU A 15 -15.09 21.52 -8.20
N GLY A 16 -14.57 20.40 -7.69
CA GLY A 16 -13.28 19.87 -8.11
C GLY A 16 -13.26 19.69 -9.63
N SER A 17 -12.14 20.01 -10.26
CA SER A 17 -11.92 19.80 -11.68
C SER A 17 -11.52 18.35 -11.97
N THR A 18 -11.66 17.93 -13.22
CA THR A 18 -11.22 16.60 -13.67
C THR A 18 -10.03 16.77 -14.62
N ILE A 19 -8.96 16.07 -14.31
CA ILE A 19 -7.72 16.01 -15.10
C ILE A 19 -7.60 14.60 -15.67
N ASN A 20 -7.44 14.48 -16.98
CA ASN A 20 -7.39 13.18 -17.68
C ASN A 20 -5.96 12.87 -18.12
N ILE A 21 -5.45 11.72 -17.76
CA ILE A 21 -4.14 11.22 -18.13
C ILE A 21 -4.32 10.12 -19.20
N PRO A 22 -3.62 10.15 -20.31
CA PRO A 22 -2.54 11.09 -20.67
C PRO A 22 -3.00 12.31 -21.49
N ASN A 23 -4.30 12.60 -21.59
CA ASN A 23 -4.82 13.62 -22.50
C ASN A 23 -4.41 15.04 -22.10
N ASP A 24 -4.57 15.39 -20.82
CA ASP A 24 -4.26 16.73 -20.30
C ASP A 24 -2.78 16.85 -19.91
N PHE A 25 -2.21 15.77 -19.37
CA PHE A 25 -0.79 15.68 -18.98
C PHE A 25 -0.24 14.30 -19.36
N PRO A 26 1.01 14.21 -19.83
CA PRO A 26 1.60 12.95 -20.31
C PRO A 26 1.92 11.94 -19.19
N THR A 27 1.98 12.36 -17.93
CA THR A 27 2.29 11.50 -16.78
C THR A 27 1.29 11.72 -15.66
N ILE A 28 1.14 10.71 -14.80
CA ILE A 28 0.26 10.79 -13.63
C ILE A 28 0.77 11.86 -12.67
N GLN A 29 2.09 11.91 -12.40
CA GLN A 29 2.67 12.90 -11.50
C GLN A 29 2.39 14.33 -11.95
N LEU A 30 2.55 14.65 -13.24
CA LEU A 30 2.24 15.99 -13.76
C LEU A 30 0.77 16.36 -13.59
N GLY A 31 -0.15 15.40 -13.75
CA GLY A 31 -1.57 15.61 -13.46
C GLY A 31 -1.83 15.89 -11.99
N ILE A 32 -1.19 15.16 -11.10
CA ILE A 32 -1.28 15.39 -9.65
C ILE A 32 -0.69 16.75 -9.28
N ASP A 33 0.45 17.13 -9.83
CA ASP A 33 1.09 18.42 -9.57
C ASP A 33 0.19 19.60 -9.96
N ALA A 34 -0.55 19.46 -11.07
CA ALA A 34 -1.50 20.46 -11.56
C ALA A 34 -2.82 20.49 -10.78
N ALA A 35 -3.18 19.41 -10.09
CA ALA A 35 -4.43 19.30 -9.33
C ALA A 35 -4.40 20.16 -8.07
N ASN A 36 -5.59 20.62 -7.65
CA ASN A 36 -5.85 21.22 -6.35
C ASN A 36 -6.62 20.26 -5.45
N ASN A 37 -6.67 20.56 -4.14
CA ASN A 37 -7.50 19.79 -3.22
C ASN A 37 -8.96 19.72 -3.71
N GLY A 38 -9.52 18.52 -3.74
CA GLY A 38 -10.87 18.25 -4.22
C GLY A 38 -10.94 17.92 -5.73
N ASP A 39 -9.85 18.05 -6.48
CA ASP A 39 -9.82 17.65 -7.90
C ASP A 39 -9.74 16.13 -8.07
N THR A 40 -10.15 15.67 -9.26
CA THR A 40 -10.10 14.27 -9.67
C THR A 40 -9.08 14.11 -10.80
N VAL A 41 -8.12 13.19 -10.62
CA VAL A 41 -7.18 12.76 -11.66
C VAL A 41 -7.60 11.38 -12.16
N ILE A 42 -8.04 11.32 -13.42
CA ILE A 42 -8.50 10.08 -14.06
C ILE A 42 -7.45 9.58 -15.03
N VAL A 43 -7.05 8.32 -14.86
CA VAL A 43 -5.97 7.70 -15.63
C VAL A 43 -6.54 6.67 -16.60
N ALA A 44 -6.24 6.80 -17.89
CA ALA A 44 -6.62 5.83 -18.91
C ALA A 44 -5.83 4.52 -18.76
N GLN A 45 -6.33 3.45 -19.37
CA GLN A 45 -5.60 2.18 -19.46
C GLN A 45 -4.20 2.38 -20.06
N GLY A 46 -3.21 1.73 -19.48
CA GLY A 46 -1.81 1.81 -19.89
C GLY A 46 -0.88 1.36 -18.79
N ILE A 47 0.40 1.22 -19.13
CA ILE A 47 1.45 0.95 -18.15
C ILE A 47 2.23 2.24 -17.93
N TYR A 48 2.16 2.77 -16.71
CA TYR A 48 2.82 3.99 -16.29
C TYR A 48 4.03 3.64 -15.44
N TYR A 49 5.20 3.86 -15.99
CA TYR A 49 6.48 3.64 -15.30
C TYR A 49 6.84 4.89 -14.52
N GLU A 50 6.25 5.02 -13.32
CA GLU A 50 6.39 6.21 -12.48
C GLU A 50 6.49 5.82 -11.00
N ASN A 51 7.21 6.65 -10.23
CA ASN A 51 7.13 6.70 -8.77
C ASN A 51 6.39 7.98 -8.40
N ILE A 52 5.18 7.84 -7.91
CA ILE A 52 4.21 8.93 -7.74
C ILE A 52 4.23 9.42 -6.29
N THR A 53 4.04 10.72 -6.09
CA THR A 53 3.82 11.32 -4.77
C THR A 53 2.48 12.06 -4.74
N ILE A 54 1.68 11.81 -3.71
CA ILE A 54 0.46 12.56 -3.40
C ILE A 54 0.65 13.31 -2.08
N ASP A 55 0.51 14.63 -2.13
CA ASP A 55 0.59 15.57 -0.99
C ASP A 55 -0.68 16.44 -0.89
N LYS A 56 -1.79 16.00 -1.48
CA LYS A 56 -3.04 16.74 -1.63
C LYS A 56 -4.25 15.85 -1.41
N GLU A 57 -5.37 16.46 -1.04
CA GLU A 57 -6.67 15.77 -0.97
C GLU A 57 -7.30 15.69 -2.36
N ILE A 58 -6.92 14.70 -3.15
CA ILE A 58 -7.43 14.45 -4.49
C ILE A 58 -8.10 13.08 -4.60
N PHE A 59 -8.87 12.90 -5.66
CA PHE A 59 -9.37 11.61 -6.08
C PHE A 59 -8.52 11.11 -7.26
N LEU A 60 -7.65 10.13 -7.03
CA LEU A 60 -6.87 9.47 -8.08
C LEU A 60 -7.55 8.17 -8.48
N SER A 61 -7.99 8.04 -9.73
CA SER A 61 -8.68 6.84 -10.19
C SER A 61 -8.32 6.48 -11.62
N SER A 62 -8.43 5.18 -11.93
CA SER A 62 -8.59 4.74 -13.33
C SER A 62 -10.02 4.99 -13.82
N TYR A 63 -10.30 4.63 -15.07
CA TYR A 63 -11.69 4.65 -15.59
C TYR A 63 -12.63 3.68 -14.87
N ALA A 64 -12.13 2.84 -13.98
CA ALA A 64 -12.95 1.97 -13.14
C ALA A 64 -13.98 2.72 -12.29
N ILE A 65 -13.75 4.02 -12.02
CA ILE A 65 -14.72 4.88 -11.31
C ILE A 65 -16.08 4.94 -12.00
N PHE A 66 -16.15 4.69 -13.30
CA PHE A 66 -17.39 4.72 -14.09
C PHE A 66 -18.04 3.33 -14.21
N ASP A 67 -17.40 2.30 -13.68
CA ASP A 67 -17.87 0.92 -13.77
C ASP A 67 -18.68 0.51 -12.53
N ASN A 68 -19.48 -0.55 -12.67
CA ASN A 68 -20.10 -1.16 -11.50
C ASN A 68 -19.09 -2.08 -10.81
N LEU A 69 -18.58 -1.64 -9.66
CA LEU A 69 -17.58 -2.37 -8.87
C LEU A 69 -18.18 -3.24 -7.76
N GLU A 70 -19.51 -3.25 -7.57
CA GLU A 70 -20.16 -4.07 -6.54
C GLU A 70 -19.98 -5.57 -6.77
N ASN A 71 -19.93 -6.00 -8.03
CA ASN A 71 -19.81 -7.41 -8.39
C ASN A 71 -18.69 -7.61 -9.43
N GLY A 72 -17.77 -8.54 -9.12
CA GLY A 72 -16.76 -8.96 -10.09
C GLY A 72 -15.68 -7.93 -10.43
N TRP A 73 -15.46 -6.96 -9.55
CA TRP A 73 -14.45 -5.91 -9.73
C TRP A 73 -13.05 -6.46 -10.01
N ILE A 74 -12.73 -7.65 -9.49
CA ILE A 74 -11.41 -8.29 -9.68
C ILE A 74 -11.10 -8.56 -11.16
N ASN A 75 -12.14 -8.77 -11.97
CA ASN A 75 -12.03 -9.00 -13.42
C ASN A 75 -12.27 -7.71 -14.24
N ASN A 76 -12.39 -6.56 -13.59
CA ASN A 76 -12.59 -5.29 -14.25
C ASN A 76 -11.37 -4.91 -15.11
N GLU A 77 -11.60 -4.66 -16.39
CA GLU A 77 -10.54 -4.40 -17.35
C GLU A 77 -9.81 -3.07 -17.07
N ASN A 78 -10.52 -2.04 -16.60
CA ASN A 78 -9.90 -0.77 -16.25
C ASN A 78 -8.94 -0.91 -15.08
N ILE A 79 -9.28 -1.74 -14.08
CA ILE A 79 -8.39 -2.03 -12.94
C ILE A 79 -7.17 -2.84 -13.40
N GLN A 80 -7.38 -3.89 -14.20
CA GLN A 80 -6.30 -4.77 -14.64
C GLN A 80 -5.33 -4.11 -15.61
N SER A 81 -5.83 -3.21 -16.45
CA SER A 81 -5.07 -2.61 -17.55
C SER A 81 -4.53 -1.21 -17.23
N THR A 82 -4.88 -0.62 -16.07
CA THR A 82 -4.27 0.64 -15.62
C THR A 82 -3.21 0.32 -14.57
N ILE A 83 -1.98 0.16 -15.06
CA ILE A 83 -0.86 -0.34 -14.25
C ILE A 83 0.08 0.79 -13.89
N ILE A 84 0.34 0.97 -12.59
CA ILE A 84 1.40 1.84 -12.08
C ILE A 84 2.56 0.92 -11.69
N HIS A 85 3.64 0.99 -12.47
CA HIS A 85 4.82 0.17 -12.28
C HIS A 85 5.96 1.03 -11.74
N ALA A 86 6.46 0.71 -10.56
CA ALA A 86 7.59 1.44 -10.01
C ALA A 86 8.81 1.32 -10.90
N VAL A 87 9.59 2.40 -10.95
CA VAL A 87 10.88 2.42 -11.66
C VAL A 87 12.02 2.48 -10.65
N SER A 88 13.12 1.81 -11.01
CA SER A 88 14.37 1.97 -10.29
C SER A 88 15.01 3.28 -10.74
N ASP A 89 14.81 4.35 -9.96
CA ASP A 89 15.39 5.64 -10.26
C ASP A 89 16.87 5.67 -9.84
N THR A 90 17.76 5.79 -10.83
CA THR A 90 19.20 5.88 -10.59
C THR A 90 19.61 7.23 -9.99
N LEU A 91 18.80 8.28 -10.15
CA LEU A 91 19.03 9.60 -9.59
C LEU A 91 18.54 9.67 -8.14
N ASN A 92 17.48 8.91 -7.83
CA ASN A 92 16.92 8.82 -6.50
C ASN A 92 16.69 7.34 -6.08
N PRO A 93 17.77 6.61 -5.78
CA PRO A 93 17.67 5.18 -5.46
C PRO A 93 16.91 4.89 -4.15
N SER A 94 16.62 5.91 -3.34
CA SER A 94 15.84 5.76 -2.11
C SER A 94 14.34 5.68 -2.37
N PHE A 95 13.86 6.15 -3.52
CA PHE A 95 12.46 6.15 -3.91
C PHE A 95 12.15 4.90 -4.73
N GLY A 96 11.39 3.98 -4.19
CA GLY A 96 11.15 2.69 -4.85
C GLY A 96 9.71 2.17 -4.71
N SER A 97 8.81 2.90 -4.05
CA SER A 97 7.38 2.62 -4.05
C SER A 97 6.74 3.12 -5.35
N CYS A 98 5.67 2.45 -5.82
CA CYS A 98 4.87 2.98 -6.93
C CYS A 98 4.23 4.32 -6.56
N LEU A 99 3.81 4.44 -5.29
CA LEU A 99 3.11 5.60 -4.76
C LEU A 99 3.56 5.91 -3.34
N VAL A 100 3.79 7.19 -3.05
CA VAL A 100 3.97 7.71 -1.69
C VAL A 100 2.87 8.72 -1.40
N VAL A 101 2.12 8.51 -0.31
CA VAL A 101 1.14 9.47 0.20
C VAL A 101 1.72 10.11 1.45
N ARG A 102 1.91 11.42 1.45
CA ARG A 102 2.61 12.12 2.52
C ARG A 102 2.06 13.53 2.79
N ASP A 103 2.65 14.19 3.78
CA ASP A 103 2.41 15.58 4.22
C ASP A 103 1.21 15.79 5.14
N GLY A 104 0.94 14.75 5.91
CA GLY A 104 0.15 14.85 7.12
C GLY A 104 -1.27 15.39 6.98
N ASN A 105 -2.21 14.67 7.54
CA ASN A 105 -3.61 15.07 7.61
C ASN A 105 -4.36 15.19 6.27
N ILE A 106 -3.84 14.59 5.20
CA ILE A 106 -4.58 14.44 3.94
C ILE A 106 -5.24 13.06 3.87
N ALA A 107 -6.37 13.00 3.19
CA ALA A 107 -7.15 11.79 3.00
C ALA A 107 -7.53 11.59 1.52
N PRO A 108 -6.56 11.44 0.60
CA PRO A 108 -6.86 11.21 -0.80
C PRO A 108 -7.56 9.86 -1.00
N THR A 109 -8.30 9.73 -2.09
CA THR A 109 -8.87 8.45 -2.51
C THR A 109 -8.07 7.89 -3.68
N ILE A 110 -7.72 6.61 -3.63
CA ILE A 110 -6.96 5.87 -4.64
C ILE A 110 -7.78 4.66 -5.07
N LEU A 111 -8.22 4.62 -6.32
CA LEU A 111 -9.19 3.64 -6.78
C LEU A 111 -8.86 3.08 -8.16
N GLY A 112 -8.89 1.75 -8.29
CA GLY A 112 -8.98 1.09 -9.58
C GLY A 112 -7.67 0.92 -10.33
N PHE A 113 -6.56 0.68 -9.64
CA PHE A 113 -5.24 0.47 -10.24
C PHE A 113 -4.69 -0.93 -9.99
N THR A 114 -3.74 -1.33 -10.84
CA THR A 114 -2.80 -2.41 -10.55
C THR A 114 -1.43 -1.80 -10.25
N PHE A 115 -0.92 -2.04 -9.04
CA PHE A 115 0.41 -1.61 -8.59
C PHE A 115 1.39 -2.77 -8.68
N MET A 116 2.52 -2.58 -9.38
CA MET A 116 3.51 -3.63 -9.62
C MET A 116 4.96 -3.12 -9.51
N GLY A 117 5.86 -4.04 -9.16
CA GLY A 117 7.31 -3.80 -9.23
C GLY A 117 7.86 -2.82 -8.20
N GLY A 118 7.06 -2.46 -7.21
CA GLY A 118 7.52 -1.60 -6.13
C GLY A 118 8.49 -2.31 -5.19
N ILE A 119 9.63 -1.67 -4.90
CA ILE A 119 10.69 -2.20 -4.03
C ILE A 119 10.78 -1.45 -2.69
N GLY A 120 9.82 -0.58 -2.42
CA GLY A 120 9.73 0.23 -1.21
C GLY A 120 10.67 1.43 -1.18
N THR A 121 10.21 2.48 -0.52
CA THR A 121 10.94 3.73 -0.31
C THR A 121 11.76 3.63 0.97
N VAL A 122 12.97 4.19 0.96
CA VAL A 122 13.88 4.16 2.11
C VAL A 122 13.39 5.14 3.18
N MET A 123 13.16 4.61 4.36
CA MET A 123 12.89 5.37 5.58
C MET A 123 14.06 5.24 6.55
N ILE A 124 14.24 6.21 7.43
CA ILE A 124 15.23 6.14 8.50
C ILE A 124 14.50 6.16 9.83
N GLU A 125 14.63 5.07 10.53
CA GLU A 125 14.13 4.93 11.89
C GLU A 125 15.14 5.51 12.86
N ASN A 126 14.71 6.51 13.65
CA ASN A 126 15.50 7.01 14.77
C ASN A 126 15.16 6.14 15.98
N ASP A 127 15.97 5.11 16.23
CA ASP A 127 15.90 4.43 17.49
C ASP A 127 16.39 5.37 18.60
N ASN A 128 15.57 5.64 19.63
CA ASN A 128 15.93 6.36 20.86
C ASN A 128 16.93 5.57 21.76
N CYS A 129 17.75 4.72 21.15
CA CYS A 129 18.86 4.08 21.83
C CYS A 129 20.00 5.07 22.09
N ALA A 130 20.72 4.89 23.18
CA ALA A 130 21.86 5.71 23.61
C ALA A 130 22.97 5.85 22.55
N ILE A 131 22.89 5.11 21.45
CA ILE A 131 23.66 5.26 20.21
C ILE A 131 22.61 5.23 19.10
N PRO A 132 22.25 6.39 18.48
CA PRO A 132 21.31 6.42 17.37
C PRO A 132 21.90 5.64 16.20
N ILE A 133 21.42 4.46 15.96
CA ILE A 133 21.74 3.66 14.80
C ILE A 133 20.65 4.00 13.77
N ASN A 134 20.93 5.00 12.92
CA ASN A 134 20.11 5.30 11.77
C ASN A 134 20.12 4.08 10.83
N ARG A 135 19.10 3.25 10.92
CA ARG A 135 18.94 2.08 10.03
C ARG A 135 18.06 2.48 8.86
N PRO A 136 18.56 2.47 7.64
CA PRO A 136 17.70 2.62 6.48
C PRO A 136 16.78 1.39 6.40
N GLU A 137 15.49 1.63 6.29
CA GLU A 137 14.46 0.62 6.11
C GLU A 137 13.68 0.92 4.83
N ARG A 138 13.50 -0.09 3.97
CA ARG A 138 12.59 0.05 2.84
C ARG A 138 11.20 -0.35 3.27
N SER A 139 10.22 0.48 2.93
CA SER A 139 8.84 0.28 3.36
C SER A 139 7.85 0.62 2.26
N GLY A 140 6.72 -0.07 2.27
CA GLY A 140 5.65 0.13 1.32
C GLY A 140 6.08 -0.20 -0.11
N GLY A 141 6.22 -1.48 -0.44
CA GLY A 141 6.61 -1.90 -1.77
C GLY A 141 5.81 -1.18 -2.84
N ALA A 142 4.50 -1.33 -2.84
CA ALA A 142 3.64 -0.59 -3.75
C ALA A 142 3.29 0.82 -3.23
N ILE A 143 2.81 0.93 -1.99
CA ILE A 143 2.38 2.21 -1.41
C ILE A 143 3.03 2.44 -0.05
N LEU A 144 3.69 3.58 0.09
CA LEU A 144 4.11 4.11 1.37
C LEU A 144 3.17 5.24 1.79
N ILE A 145 2.57 5.11 2.97
CA ILE A 145 1.70 6.12 3.56
C ILE A 145 2.43 6.69 4.78
N PHE A 146 2.60 8.01 4.80
CA PHE A 146 3.29 8.69 5.88
C PHE A 146 2.46 9.84 6.42
N LYS A 147 1.95 9.70 7.64
CA LYS A 147 1.10 10.69 8.32
C LYS A 147 -0.04 11.18 7.42
N ALA A 148 -0.68 10.26 6.73
CA ALA A 148 -1.80 10.50 5.82
C ALA A 148 -2.81 9.35 5.97
N TYR A 149 -4.05 9.58 5.59
CA TYR A 149 -5.16 8.65 5.85
C TYR A 149 -5.97 8.38 4.58
N PRO A 150 -5.34 7.84 3.53
CA PRO A 150 -6.01 7.62 2.25
C PRO A 150 -7.10 6.54 2.36
N THR A 151 -8.12 6.68 1.52
CA THR A 151 -9.00 5.57 1.16
C THR A 151 -8.41 4.84 -0.04
N ILE A 152 -8.17 3.53 0.08
CA ILE A 152 -7.53 2.70 -0.96
C ILE A 152 -8.44 1.52 -1.23
N ASN A 153 -9.22 1.59 -2.31
CA ASN A 153 -10.24 0.60 -2.62
C ASN A 153 -10.19 0.13 -4.07
N PHE A 154 -10.52 -1.14 -4.31
CA PHE A 154 -10.59 -1.75 -5.63
C PHE A 154 -9.28 -1.70 -6.41
N ASN A 155 -8.16 -1.87 -5.72
CA ASN A 155 -6.84 -1.94 -6.35
C ASN A 155 -6.27 -3.36 -6.30
N ARG A 156 -5.29 -3.60 -7.16
CA ARG A 156 -4.52 -4.85 -7.18
C ARG A 156 -3.07 -4.54 -6.84
N PHE A 157 -2.52 -5.28 -5.91
CA PHE A 157 -1.13 -5.21 -5.47
C PHE A 157 -0.44 -6.51 -5.83
N ILE A 158 0.33 -6.51 -6.91
CA ILE A 158 0.87 -7.74 -7.51
C ILE A 158 2.39 -7.63 -7.64
N ASN A 159 3.12 -8.65 -7.17
CA ASN A 159 4.57 -8.75 -7.33
C ASN A 159 5.30 -7.50 -6.80
N ASN A 160 4.84 -6.93 -5.70
CA ASN A 160 5.57 -5.91 -5.00
C ASN A 160 6.38 -6.56 -3.90
N GLY A 161 7.58 -6.07 -3.69
CA GLY A 161 8.39 -6.72 -2.69
C GLY A 161 9.71 -6.06 -2.51
N ILE A 162 10.14 -6.21 -1.30
CA ILE A 162 11.38 -5.66 -0.84
C ILE A 162 12.35 -6.81 -0.83
N SER A 163 13.16 -6.97 -1.89
CA SER A 163 14.10 -8.07 -2.03
C SER A 163 15.09 -8.14 -0.86
N ASN A 164 15.55 -9.38 -0.53
CA ASN A 164 16.53 -9.58 0.54
C ASN A 164 17.96 -9.14 0.19
N GLU A 165 18.14 -8.49 -0.96
CA GLU A 165 19.45 -8.10 -1.41
C GLU A 165 19.94 -6.84 -0.70
N ASN A 166 21.18 -6.92 -0.25
CA ASN A 166 21.85 -5.88 0.51
C ASN A 166 22.19 -4.68 -0.37
N GLU A 167 21.63 -3.53 -0.11
CA GLU A 167 22.28 -2.30 -0.53
C GLU A 167 23.57 -2.13 0.29
N ARG A 168 24.71 -2.29 -0.35
CA ARG A 168 26.06 -2.14 0.24
C ARG A 168 26.38 -3.09 1.42
N GLY A 169 25.86 -4.33 1.41
CA GLY A 169 26.23 -5.33 2.41
C GLY A 169 25.63 -5.10 3.81
N ARG A 170 24.62 -4.25 3.97
CA ARG A 170 23.88 -4.06 5.22
C ARG A 170 22.51 -4.69 5.11
N LYS A 171 22.09 -5.40 6.16
CA LYS A 171 20.69 -5.88 6.25
C LYS A 171 19.81 -4.65 6.42
N VAL A 172 18.90 -4.45 5.50
CA VAL A 172 17.87 -3.42 5.56
C VAL A 172 16.62 -4.10 6.16
N SER A 173 16.06 -3.52 7.20
CA SER A 173 14.75 -3.93 7.71
C SER A 173 13.68 -3.59 6.65
N LYS A 174 12.55 -4.35 6.63
CA LYS A 174 11.63 -4.32 5.50
C LYS A 174 10.22 -4.51 5.98
N ALA A 175 9.38 -3.53 5.71
CA ALA A 175 8.01 -3.51 6.19
C ALA A 175 7.00 -3.16 5.09
N GLY A 176 5.90 -3.92 5.03
CA GLY A 176 4.81 -3.69 4.09
C GLY A 176 5.21 -4.00 2.64
N GLY A 177 5.17 -5.27 2.23
CA GLY A 177 5.48 -5.64 0.86
C GLY A 177 4.58 -4.98 -0.16
N ALA A 178 3.28 -4.85 0.11
CA ALA A 178 2.38 -4.02 -0.67
C ALA A 178 2.25 -2.63 -0.06
N ILE A 179 1.73 -2.50 1.15
CA ILE A 179 1.42 -1.21 1.77
C ILE A 179 2.14 -1.08 3.12
N ALA A 180 2.75 0.05 3.39
CA ALA A 180 3.21 0.44 4.71
C ALA A 180 2.59 1.77 5.13
N HIS A 181 2.11 1.84 6.37
CA HIS A 181 1.56 3.04 7.00
C HIS A 181 2.36 3.41 8.24
N TYR A 182 2.81 4.65 8.29
CA TYR A 182 3.55 5.22 9.41
C TYR A 182 2.85 6.47 9.92
N ASP A 183 2.42 6.43 11.16
CA ASP A 183 1.82 7.56 11.89
C ASP A 183 2.67 7.97 13.11
N ASP A 184 3.81 7.34 13.29
CA ASP A 184 4.73 7.58 14.40
C ASP A 184 5.42 8.95 14.26
N ALA A 185 5.45 9.70 15.37
CA ALA A 185 6.11 11.01 15.45
C ALA A 185 7.64 10.93 15.31
N GLU A 186 8.22 9.75 15.53
CA GLU A 186 9.68 9.54 15.55
C GLU A 186 10.26 9.28 14.14
N VAL A 187 9.43 9.17 13.11
CA VAL A 187 9.88 8.90 11.73
C VAL A 187 9.92 10.19 10.93
N GLU A 188 11.03 10.46 10.29
CA GLU A 188 11.33 11.72 9.61
C GLU A 188 11.67 11.52 8.11
N PHE A 189 11.26 12.46 7.24
CA PHE A 189 11.59 12.50 5.81
C PHE A 189 12.41 13.76 5.48
N ASP A 190 13.67 13.62 5.08
CA ASP A 190 14.57 14.71 4.70
C ASP A 190 14.58 14.90 3.17
N GLU A 191 14.01 15.98 2.69
CA GLU A 191 13.91 16.27 1.25
C GLU A 191 15.28 16.41 0.57
N ASP A 192 16.27 16.99 1.26
CA ASP A 192 17.63 17.17 0.71
C ASP A 192 18.40 15.85 0.58
N ARG A 193 17.97 14.82 1.32
CA ARG A 193 18.61 13.50 1.33
C ARG A 193 17.62 12.36 1.09
N ASN A 194 16.37 12.66 0.66
CA ASN A 194 15.28 11.70 0.60
C ASN A 194 15.05 10.96 1.93
N ARG A 195 15.14 11.69 3.03
CA ARG A 195 14.88 11.22 4.39
C ARG A 195 13.71 11.98 4.99
N LEU A 196 12.90 11.34 5.81
CA LEU A 196 11.76 11.97 6.46
C LEU A 196 12.20 12.81 7.67
N ILE A 197 11.69 14.02 7.82
CA ILE A 197 11.97 14.96 8.94
C ILE A 197 10.68 15.26 9.68
N ASN A 198 10.80 15.45 11.00
CA ASN A 198 9.69 15.74 11.90
C ASN A 198 9.02 17.08 11.55
N ILE A 199 7.83 17.05 11.02
CA ILE A 199 7.04 18.23 10.78
C ILE A 199 5.98 18.29 11.89
N ASN A 200 6.03 19.33 12.72
CA ASN A 200 4.98 19.62 13.69
C ASN A 200 3.68 19.89 12.95
N HIS A 201 2.82 18.88 12.83
CA HIS A 201 1.53 19.05 12.19
C HIS A 201 0.51 19.65 13.12
N SER A 202 -0.30 20.59 12.57
CA SER A 202 -1.50 21.07 13.20
C SER A 202 -2.47 19.88 13.37
N ILE A 203 -3.05 19.80 14.55
CA ILE A 203 -3.95 18.76 15.00
C ILE A 203 -5.17 18.71 14.07
N ARG A 204 -5.17 17.82 13.09
CA ARG A 204 -6.41 17.30 12.51
C ARG A 204 -6.79 16.07 13.35
N ASP A 205 -8.07 15.84 13.52
CA ASP A 205 -8.53 14.62 14.14
C ASP A 205 -8.08 13.42 13.28
N ILE A 206 -7.19 12.59 13.82
CA ILE A 206 -6.77 11.33 13.20
C ILE A 206 -8.05 10.49 13.04
N PRO A 207 -8.35 9.97 11.86
CA PRO A 207 -9.55 9.16 11.69
C PRO A 207 -9.46 7.89 12.55
N GLU A 208 -10.57 7.48 13.12
CA GLU A 208 -10.65 6.25 13.91
C GLU A 208 -10.48 4.99 13.05
N GLN A 209 -10.65 5.10 11.73
CA GLN A 209 -10.55 4.00 10.79
C GLN A 209 -9.93 4.41 9.45
N LEU A 210 -8.99 3.59 8.97
CA LEU A 210 -8.50 3.62 7.59
C LEU A 210 -9.28 2.61 6.74
N ASN A 211 -9.73 3.05 5.55
CA ASN A 211 -10.49 2.22 4.62
C ASN A 211 -9.59 1.71 3.49
N ILE A 212 -9.21 0.43 3.58
CA ILE A 212 -8.33 -0.29 2.64
C ILE A 212 -9.06 -1.53 2.11
N GLN A 213 -10.34 -1.37 1.78
CA GLN A 213 -11.25 -2.47 1.46
C GLN A 213 -11.23 -2.86 -0.02
N ASN A 214 -11.74 -4.05 -0.33
CA ASN A 214 -11.91 -4.50 -1.70
C ASN A 214 -10.61 -4.46 -2.52
N ASN A 215 -9.49 -4.86 -1.94
CA ASN A 215 -8.21 -4.92 -2.64
C ASN A 215 -7.79 -6.36 -2.89
N TYR A 216 -6.95 -6.55 -3.90
CA TYR A 216 -6.37 -7.84 -4.25
C TYR A 216 -4.87 -7.83 -3.98
N PHE A 217 -4.39 -8.80 -3.22
CA PHE A 217 -2.99 -8.94 -2.84
C PHE A 217 -2.44 -10.27 -3.34
N GLU A 218 -1.41 -10.21 -4.18
CA GLU A 218 -0.79 -11.39 -4.77
C GLU A 218 0.73 -11.25 -4.87
N ASN A 219 1.46 -12.25 -4.41
CA ASN A 219 2.92 -12.36 -4.53
C ASN A 219 3.70 -11.14 -4.01
N ASN A 220 3.19 -10.48 -2.99
CA ASN A 220 3.93 -9.41 -2.33
C ASN A 220 4.88 -10.02 -1.29
N THR A 221 6.05 -9.41 -1.08
CA THR A 221 7.07 -9.94 -0.17
C THR A 221 7.63 -8.88 0.76
N SER A 222 7.82 -9.25 2.02
CA SER A 222 8.44 -8.38 3.04
C SER A 222 8.91 -9.23 4.22
N SER A 223 9.80 -8.69 5.05
CA SER A 223 10.17 -9.33 6.33
C SER A 223 9.13 -9.11 7.40
N ASP A 224 8.34 -8.04 7.31
CA ASP A 224 7.29 -7.65 8.25
C ASP A 224 6.07 -7.13 7.49
N GLY A 225 4.88 -7.70 7.77
CA GLY A 225 3.66 -7.33 7.09
C GLY A 225 3.74 -7.58 5.58
N LYS A 226 3.65 -8.85 5.15
CA LYS A 226 3.77 -9.26 3.75
C LYS A 226 2.93 -8.37 2.82
N ASN A 227 1.66 -8.10 3.20
CA ASN A 227 0.78 -7.26 2.42
C ASN A 227 0.56 -5.89 3.06
N PHE A 228 0.45 -5.82 4.38
CA PHE A 228 0.26 -4.54 5.07
C PHE A 228 1.09 -4.47 6.36
N TYR A 229 1.75 -3.35 6.56
CA TYR A 229 2.43 -3.01 7.81
C TYR A 229 1.94 -1.66 8.33
N SER A 230 1.63 -1.56 9.61
CA SER A 230 1.28 -0.29 10.25
C SER A 230 2.16 -0.05 11.48
N ARG A 231 2.53 1.22 11.67
CA ARG A 231 3.26 1.66 12.86
C ARG A 231 2.75 3.01 13.36
N GLY A 232 2.49 3.10 14.65
CA GLY A 232 2.12 4.34 15.33
C GLY A 232 0.66 4.77 15.17
N TYR A 233 -0.16 4.05 14.38
CA TYR A 233 -1.57 4.33 14.23
C TYR A 233 -2.37 3.56 15.29
N GLU A 234 -3.22 4.27 16.04
CA GLU A 234 -4.00 3.71 17.15
C GLU A 234 -5.46 3.37 16.77
N GLY A 235 -5.84 3.56 15.51
CA GLY A 235 -7.17 3.26 15.01
C GLY A 235 -7.32 1.86 14.42
N SER A 236 -8.46 1.60 13.78
CA SER A 236 -8.68 0.37 13.03
C SER A 236 -8.28 0.53 11.56
N ILE A 237 -7.81 -0.57 10.95
CA ILE A 237 -7.50 -0.66 9.51
C ILE A 237 -8.45 -1.68 8.91
N ASP A 238 -9.40 -1.22 8.13
CA ASP A 238 -10.41 -2.07 7.54
C ASP A 238 -9.95 -2.59 6.16
N VAL A 239 -9.64 -3.88 6.09
CA VAL A 239 -9.25 -4.61 4.88
C VAL A 239 -10.37 -5.56 4.41
N SER A 240 -11.59 -5.36 4.87
CA SER A 240 -12.73 -6.21 4.55
C SER A 240 -12.96 -6.34 3.05
N HIS A 241 -13.58 -7.44 2.62
CA HIS A 241 -13.88 -7.78 1.24
C HIS A 241 -12.65 -7.86 0.32
N SER A 242 -11.44 -7.91 0.91
CA SER A 242 -10.21 -8.06 0.14
C SER A 242 -9.89 -9.53 -0.13
N ILE A 243 -9.07 -9.74 -1.16
CA ILE A 243 -8.62 -11.06 -1.61
C ILE A 243 -7.12 -11.16 -1.35
N PHE A 244 -6.72 -12.20 -0.62
CA PHE A 244 -5.32 -12.46 -0.29
C PHE A 244 -4.85 -13.77 -0.89
N ASP A 245 -3.60 -13.84 -1.29
CA ASP A 245 -2.97 -15.08 -1.74
C ASP A 245 -2.68 -16.08 -0.60
N ASP A 246 -2.98 -15.70 0.65
CA ASP A 246 -2.53 -16.42 1.83
C ASP A 246 -3.48 -16.18 3.02
N ILE A 247 -4.53 -17.00 3.15
CA ILE A 247 -5.49 -16.94 4.26
C ILE A 247 -5.53 -18.25 5.05
N ASP A 248 -5.95 -18.17 6.30
CA ASP A 248 -6.26 -19.32 7.12
C ASP A 248 -7.65 -19.85 6.79
N CYS A 249 -7.74 -21.13 6.39
CA CYS A 249 -9.03 -21.73 5.97
C CYS A 249 -10.03 -21.87 7.08
N GLU A 250 -9.60 -22.08 8.34
CA GLU A 250 -10.48 -22.31 9.46
C GLU A 250 -11.05 -21.00 10.02
N SER A 251 -10.18 -20.02 10.19
CA SER A 251 -10.55 -18.72 10.76
C SER A 251 -11.01 -17.69 9.72
N ASN A 252 -10.80 -17.96 8.43
CA ASN A 252 -11.03 -17.02 7.34
C ASN A 252 -10.37 -15.65 7.62
N SER A 253 -9.14 -15.69 8.07
CA SER A 253 -8.33 -14.52 8.43
C SER A 253 -6.91 -14.67 7.90
N VAL A 254 -6.17 -13.59 7.84
CA VAL A 254 -4.73 -13.61 7.56
C VAL A 254 -3.95 -13.49 8.87
N ASN A 255 -2.77 -14.10 8.90
CA ASN A 255 -1.93 -14.08 10.10
C ASN A 255 -1.19 -12.74 10.26
N ASN A 256 -0.59 -12.53 11.45
CA ASN A 256 0.17 -11.32 11.79
C ASN A 256 1.42 -11.08 10.92
N PHE A 257 1.86 -12.05 10.13
CA PHE A 257 2.94 -11.86 9.18
C PHE A 257 2.44 -11.18 7.89
N VAL A 258 1.18 -11.41 7.53
CA VAL A 258 0.54 -10.85 6.33
C VAL A 258 0.06 -9.42 6.59
N LEU A 259 -0.65 -9.23 7.72
CA LEU A 259 -1.14 -7.94 8.20
C LEU A 259 -0.53 -7.69 9.57
N LYS A 260 0.39 -6.76 9.69
CA LYS A 260 1.11 -6.50 10.95
C LYS A 260 0.95 -5.07 11.42
N SER A 261 0.48 -4.93 12.66
CA SER A 261 0.62 -3.70 13.43
C SER A 261 1.81 -3.84 14.38
N ARG A 262 2.74 -2.88 14.36
CA ARG A 262 3.82 -2.85 15.34
C ARG A 262 3.26 -2.42 16.68
N ASP A 263 3.64 -3.13 17.72
CA ASP A 263 3.24 -2.90 19.11
C ASP A 263 1.73 -3.04 19.35
N ASP A 264 0.99 -3.70 18.44
CA ASP A 264 -0.45 -3.98 18.48
C ASP A 264 -1.33 -2.72 18.64
N TYR A 265 -0.88 -1.56 18.15
CA TYR A 265 -1.64 -0.31 18.23
C TYR A 265 -2.85 -0.28 17.30
N ALA A 266 -2.71 -0.78 16.06
CA ALA A 266 -3.82 -0.83 15.11
C ALA A 266 -4.47 -2.21 15.08
N GLU A 267 -5.81 -2.24 15.06
CA GLU A 267 -6.59 -3.44 14.85
C GLU A 267 -6.96 -3.60 13.38
N PHE A 268 -6.79 -4.81 12.81
CA PHE A 268 -7.23 -5.10 11.44
C PHE A 268 -8.64 -5.69 11.43
N ILE A 269 -9.57 -4.99 10.74
CA ILE A 269 -10.91 -5.49 10.48
C ILE A 269 -10.85 -6.30 9.19
N GLN A 270 -11.25 -7.59 9.25
CA GLN A 270 -11.07 -8.58 8.18
C GLN A 270 -12.40 -9.27 7.84
N ASN A 271 -13.49 -8.51 7.65
CA ASN A 271 -14.80 -9.11 7.34
C ASN A 271 -14.83 -9.56 5.88
N GLU A 272 -15.38 -10.76 5.66
CA GLU A 272 -15.63 -11.30 4.32
C GLU A 272 -14.38 -11.28 3.39
N ILE A 273 -13.20 -11.49 3.97
CA ILE A 273 -12.00 -11.70 3.16
C ILE A 273 -12.09 -13.04 2.45
N THR A 274 -11.48 -13.13 1.28
CA THR A 274 -11.38 -14.36 0.49
C THR A 274 -9.93 -14.56 0.00
N GLY A 275 -9.62 -15.76 -0.48
CA GLY A 275 -8.29 -16.05 -1.02
C GLY A 275 -7.98 -17.51 -1.12
N ASN A 276 -6.74 -17.81 -1.47
CA ASN A 276 -6.24 -19.17 -1.42
C ASN A 276 -5.98 -19.52 0.04
N CYS A 277 -6.73 -20.46 0.57
CA CYS A 277 -6.46 -20.88 1.93
C CYS A 277 -5.32 -21.90 2.02
N ILE A 278 -4.44 -21.68 2.98
CA ILE A 278 -3.46 -22.66 3.38
C ILE A 278 -4.14 -23.56 4.40
N ASP A 279 -4.40 -24.82 4.02
CA ASP A 279 -4.81 -25.84 4.99
C ASP A 279 -3.61 -26.08 5.92
N GLY A 280 -3.71 -25.56 7.16
CA GLY A 280 -2.62 -25.55 8.13
C GLY A 280 -2.11 -26.94 8.56
N ASN A 281 -2.77 -28.02 8.13
CA ASN A 281 -2.44 -29.38 8.53
C ASN A 281 -1.49 -30.10 7.56
N ALA A 282 -1.39 -29.65 6.32
CA ALA A 282 -0.46 -30.26 5.34
C ALA A 282 0.03 -29.25 4.30
N LEU A 283 1.33 -29.26 4.07
CA LEU A 283 1.95 -28.52 2.97
C LEU A 283 2.50 -29.53 1.95
N TYR A 284 2.14 -29.32 0.69
CA TYR A 284 2.56 -30.18 -0.41
C TYR A 284 3.71 -29.55 -1.18
N VAL A 285 4.72 -30.36 -1.44
CA VAL A 285 5.92 -29.98 -2.21
C VAL A 285 6.03 -30.88 -3.42
N SER A 286 6.10 -30.32 -4.60
CA SER A 286 6.28 -31.06 -5.86
C SER A 286 7.37 -30.45 -6.71
N VAL A 287 8.11 -31.26 -7.46
CA VAL A 287 9.12 -30.80 -8.43
C VAL A 287 8.49 -29.94 -9.54
N ASP A 288 7.20 -30.18 -9.83
CA ASP A 288 6.42 -29.42 -10.80
C ASP A 288 5.67 -28.24 -10.14
N GLY A 289 5.81 -28.05 -8.82
CA GLY A 289 5.21 -26.94 -8.06
C GLY A 289 5.88 -25.61 -8.33
N ASP A 290 5.30 -24.55 -7.78
CA ASP A 290 5.85 -23.20 -7.78
C ASP A 290 5.88 -22.65 -6.35
N ASN A 291 6.95 -21.96 -5.94
CA ASN A 291 7.04 -21.36 -4.62
C ASN A 291 6.09 -20.16 -4.44
N ASN A 292 5.41 -19.73 -5.49
CA ASN A 292 4.32 -18.76 -5.42
C ASN A 292 2.95 -19.41 -5.12
N ASN A 293 2.88 -20.75 -5.14
CA ASN A 293 1.67 -21.47 -4.82
C ASN A 293 1.40 -21.52 -3.30
N SER A 294 0.14 -21.78 -2.94
CA SER A 294 -0.30 -21.85 -1.54
C SER A 294 0.29 -23.01 -0.73
N GLY A 295 0.82 -24.04 -1.39
CA GLY A 295 1.25 -25.28 -0.74
C GLY A 295 0.12 -26.28 -0.51
N SER A 296 -1.08 -26.05 -1.03
CA SER A 296 -2.16 -27.05 -1.04
C SER A 296 -1.83 -28.21 -1.97
N GLU A 297 -2.62 -29.31 -1.90
CA GLU A 297 -2.43 -30.48 -2.75
C GLU A 297 -2.54 -30.13 -4.24
N ASP A 298 -3.47 -29.26 -4.61
CA ASP A 298 -3.69 -28.82 -5.99
C ASP A 298 -2.68 -27.75 -6.45
N TYR A 299 -2.09 -27.01 -5.51
CA TYR A 299 -1.13 -25.92 -5.76
C TYR A 299 0.12 -26.10 -4.89
N PRO A 300 0.93 -27.15 -5.14
CA PRO A 300 2.10 -27.43 -4.32
C PRO A 300 3.21 -26.41 -4.50
N VAL A 301 3.98 -26.16 -3.46
CA VAL A 301 5.21 -25.38 -3.56
C VAL A 301 6.32 -26.21 -4.19
N LYS A 302 7.34 -25.54 -4.74
CA LYS A 302 8.42 -26.20 -5.46
C LYS A 302 9.52 -26.75 -4.56
N THR A 303 9.81 -26.08 -3.46
CA THR A 303 10.96 -26.42 -2.62
C THR A 303 10.57 -26.66 -1.17
N ILE A 304 11.21 -27.69 -0.59
CA ILE A 304 11.06 -27.97 0.84
C ILE A 304 11.49 -26.78 1.70
N GLY A 305 12.54 -26.04 1.28
CA GLY A 305 12.98 -24.85 2.00
C GLY A 305 11.91 -23.76 2.06
N HIS A 306 11.14 -23.59 0.97
CA HIS A 306 10.01 -22.66 0.97
C HIS A 306 8.86 -23.21 1.82
N ALA A 307 8.54 -24.50 1.75
CA ALA A 307 7.54 -25.12 2.61
C ALA A 307 7.83 -24.87 4.10
N PHE A 308 9.09 -24.97 4.53
CA PHE A 308 9.47 -24.65 5.92
C PHE A 308 9.21 -23.20 6.31
N SER A 309 9.24 -22.26 5.39
CA SER A 309 8.89 -20.85 5.70
C SER A 309 7.39 -20.63 5.88
N LEU A 310 6.57 -21.56 5.42
CA LEU A 310 5.11 -21.52 5.53
C LEU A 310 4.57 -22.39 6.69
N VAL A 311 5.44 -23.18 7.33
CA VAL A 311 5.02 -24.10 8.41
C VAL A 311 4.47 -23.32 9.59
N LYS A 312 3.26 -23.73 10.04
CA LYS A 312 2.69 -23.40 11.35
C LYS A 312 2.93 -24.57 12.32
N ASP A 313 2.69 -24.36 13.60
CA ASP A 313 2.74 -25.44 14.61
C ASP A 313 1.82 -26.60 14.15
N ASP A 314 2.32 -27.83 14.24
CA ASP A 314 1.66 -29.09 13.83
C ASP A 314 1.46 -29.32 12.31
N THR A 315 2.11 -28.55 11.43
CA THR A 315 2.02 -28.76 9.98
C THR A 315 2.83 -29.98 9.51
N THR A 316 2.22 -30.82 8.69
CA THR A 316 2.89 -31.93 8.00
C THR A 316 3.36 -31.49 6.61
N ILE A 317 4.63 -31.70 6.26
CA ILE A 317 5.14 -31.46 4.91
C ILE A 317 5.08 -32.78 4.13
N THR A 318 4.33 -32.81 3.03
CA THR A 318 4.19 -33.95 2.13
C THR A 318 4.92 -33.68 0.82
N THR A 319 5.78 -34.60 0.38
CA THR A 319 6.47 -34.50 -0.91
C THR A 319 5.82 -35.45 -1.90
N THR A 320 5.52 -34.99 -3.09
CA THR A 320 4.97 -35.75 -4.20
C THR A 320 5.91 -35.74 -5.41
#